data_40f6309b6a2c620d6b7b88b91b15268d
#
_entry.id   40f6309b6a2c620d6b7b88b91b15268d
#
_cell.length_a   1.000
_cell.length_b   1.000
_cell.length_c   1.000
_cell.angle_alpha   90.00
_cell.angle_beta   90.00
_cell.angle_gamma   90.00
#
_symmetry.space_group_name_H-M   'P 1'
#
loop_
_entity.id
_entity.type
_entity.pdbx_description
1 polymer ?
#
loop_
_entity_poly.entity_id
_entity_poly.type
_entity_poly.pdbx_seq_one_letter_code
_entity_poly.pdbx_strand_id
1 'polypeptide(L)'
;EHLLELAEKGNKPFTESLNPGVEHVLGIRVPDLRKLAACIARTDWERFLETSDTFYMEERMLYGMVLGCIRPDEDLEVYLHRVTCFVWMINSWSVCDTFKFAGGQRFVDRHAGRLWEYLKQWMNADGEYEVRFGVVMSMSYFVDEAHLEELLACYDSIRHEGYYVKMAVAWALSVCFVKFPERTMEYLKNNSLDTFTYNKILQKIVESCRVDKDTKTLIRSMKRP
;
A
#
# COMPACT_ATOMS: atom_id res chain seq x y z
N GLU A 1 26.74 5.96 -1.07
CA GLU A 1 27.38 6.83 -0.04
C GLU A 1 26.35 7.67 0.71
N HIS A 2 25.54 8.48 0.05
CA HIS A 2 24.59 9.38 0.72
C HIS A 2 23.55 8.68 1.61
N LEU A 3 23.09 7.46 1.26
CA LEU A 3 22.20 6.68 2.14
C LEU A 3 22.89 6.27 3.45
N LEU A 4 24.17 5.95 3.41
CA LEU A 4 24.93 5.60 4.63
C LEU A 4 25.07 6.80 5.57
N GLU A 5 25.31 8.00 5.05
CA GLU A 5 25.31 9.23 5.83
C GLU A 5 23.93 9.52 6.49
N LEU A 6 22.83 9.23 5.79
CA LEU A 6 21.49 9.35 6.35
C LEU A 6 21.20 8.28 7.41
N ALA A 7 21.77 7.09 7.27
CA ALA A 7 21.62 5.99 8.22
C ALA A 7 22.22 6.33 9.59
N GLU A 8 23.29 7.11 9.66
CA GLU A 8 23.90 7.56 10.92
C GLU A 8 22.92 8.37 11.81
N LYS A 9 21.94 9.03 11.18
CA LYS A 9 20.89 9.82 11.85
C LYS A 9 19.59 9.03 12.06
N GLY A 10 19.59 7.76 11.67
CA GLY A 10 18.44 6.87 11.70
C GLY A 10 18.30 6.09 13.00
N ASN A 11 17.40 5.12 12.98
CA ASN A 11 17.19 4.18 14.08
C ASN A 11 17.00 2.75 13.52
N LYS A 12 18.10 2.11 13.21
CA LYS A 12 18.11 0.76 12.63
C LYS A 12 17.38 -0.25 13.52
N PRO A 13 17.66 -0.40 14.83
CA PRO A 13 16.97 -1.38 15.67
C PRO A 13 15.46 -1.20 15.71
N PHE A 14 14.98 0.03 15.72
CA PHE A 14 13.54 0.33 15.66
C PHE A 14 12.94 -0.08 14.31
N THR A 15 13.60 0.25 13.21
CA THR A 15 13.12 -0.10 11.86
C THR A 15 13.10 -1.62 11.64
N GLU A 16 14.12 -2.35 12.11
CA GLU A 16 14.16 -3.81 12.07
C GLU A 16 13.01 -4.43 12.88
N SER A 17 12.71 -3.88 14.06
CA SER A 17 11.59 -4.37 14.88
C SER A 17 10.22 -4.24 14.20
N LEU A 18 10.07 -3.25 13.32
CA LEU A 18 8.85 -3.05 12.53
C LEU A 18 8.78 -3.91 11.26
N ASN A 19 9.93 -4.42 10.80
CA ASN A 19 10.05 -5.20 9.56
C ASN A 19 10.71 -6.56 9.85
N PRO A 20 10.08 -7.43 10.63
CA PRO A 20 10.67 -8.72 11.01
C PRO A 20 10.93 -9.58 9.76
N GLY A 21 12.12 -10.18 9.69
CA GLY A 21 12.54 -11.02 8.56
C GLY A 21 13.05 -10.26 7.34
N VAL A 22 13.06 -8.93 7.36
CA VAL A 22 13.66 -8.12 6.29
C VAL A 22 15.15 -7.95 6.56
N GLU A 23 15.96 -8.39 5.60
CA GLU A 23 17.41 -8.24 5.63
C GLU A 23 17.85 -6.87 5.10
N HIS A 24 19.09 -6.47 5.43
CA HIS A 24 19.74 -5.26 4.91
C HIS A 24 18.95 -3.95 5.16
N VAL A 25 18.57 -3.74 6.41
CA VAL A 25 17.91 -2.50 6.87
C VAL A 25 18.97 -1.48 7.30
N LEU A 26 18.85 -0.23 6.85
CA LEU A 26 19.68 0.90 7.26
C LEU A 26 19.07 1.68 8.42
N GLY A 27 17.75 1.76 8.51
CA GLY A 27 17.02 2.50 9.56
C GLY A 27 16.85 3.97 9.26
N ILE A 28 16.92 4.39 8.00
CA ILE A 28 16.77 5.79 7.59
C ILE A 28 15.32 6.24 7.78
N ARG A 29 15.13 7.47 8.25
CA ARG A 29 13.80 8.04 8.47
C ARG A 29 13.10 8.32 7.13
N VAL A 30 11.84 7.94 7.02
CA VAL A 30 11.01 8.16 5.81
C VAL A 30 11.01 9.62 5.31
N PRO A 31 10.94 10.67 6.17
CA PRO A 31 11.03 12.05 5.69
C PRO A 31 12.35 12.40 4.99
N ASP A 32 13.46 11.78 5.39
CA ASP A 32 14.76 12.03 4.76
C ASP A 32 14.86 11.31 3.41
N LEU A 33 14.35 10.09 3.31
CA LEU A 33 14.20 9.39 2.02
C LEU A 33 13.30 10.17 1.04
N ARG A 34 12.20 10.75 1.50
CA ARG A 34 11.31 11.57 0.65
C ARG A 34 12.01 12.82 0.09
N LYS A 35 12.86 13.48 0.90
CA LYS A 35 13.65 14.62 0.43
C LYS A 35 14.66 14.20 -0.63
N LEU A 36 15.34 13.08 -0.40
CA LEU A 36 16.30 12.53 -1.35
C LEU A 36 15.60 12.12 -2.66
N ALA A 37 14.45 11.44 -2.59
CA ALA A 37 13.66 11.08 -3.76
C ALA A 37 13.27 12.31 -4.60
N ALA A 38 12.81 13.38 -3.94
CA ALA A 38 12.45 14.62 -4.61
C ALA A 38 13.67 15.33 -5.27
N CYS A 39 14.86 15.15 -4.70
CA CYS A 39 16.10 15.65 -5.30
C CYS A 39 16.45 14.83 -6.56
N ILE A 40 16.50 13.51 -6.47
CA ILE A 40 16.80 12.59 -7.56
C ILE A 40 15.81 12.80 -8.74
N ALA A 41 14.52 12.93 -8.44
CA ALA A 41 13.49 13.13 -9.46
C ALA A 41 13.62 14.42 -10.28
N ARG A 42 14.41 15.39 -9.79
CA ARG A 42 14.69 16.66 -10.49
C ARG A 42 16.01 16.63 -11.26
N THR A 43 16.83 15.62 -11.07
CA THR A 43 18.18 15.55 -11.65
C THR A 43 18.26 14.40 -12.64
N ASP A 44 18.76 13.25 -12.23
CA ASP A 44 19.07 12.10 -13.09
C ASP A 44 18.34 10.84 -12.59
N TRP A 45 17.01 10.92 -12.56
CA TRP A 45 16.16 9.84 -12.04
C TRP A 45 16.20 8.58 -12.93
N GLU A 46 16.37 8.74 -14.26
CA GLU A 46 16.45 7.60 -15.19
C GLU A 46 17.66 6.74 -14.86
N ARG A 47 18.83 7.38 -14.78
CA ARG A 47 20.06 6.69 -14.39
C ARG A 47 19.95 6.05 -13.00
N PHE A 48 19.31 6.75 -12.06
CA PHE A 48 19.09 6.17 -10.73
C PHE A 48 18.26 4.88 -10.81
N LEU A 49 17.14 4.87 -11.56
CA LEU A 49 16.29 3.67 -11.71
C LEU A 49 17.04 2.54 -12.44
N GLU A 50 17.91 2.85 -13.39
CA GLU A 50 18.70 1.86 -14.14
C GLU A 50 19.85 1.24 -13.32
N THR A 51 20.44 2.01 -12.41
CA THR A 51 21.67 1.61 -11.70
C THR A 51 21.47 1.29 -10.23
N SER A 52 20.26 1.38 -9.71
CA SER A 52 19.95 1.10 -8.31
C SER A 52 20.08 -0.39 -8.01
N ASP A 53 20.97 -0.77 -7.09
CA ASP A 53 21.19 -2.17 -6.70
C ASP A 53 20.02 -2.77 -5.92
N THR A 54 19.20 -1.96 -5.30
CA THR A 54 18.05 -2.39 -4.45
C THR A 54 18.42 -3.42 -3.38
N PHE A 55 19.67 -3.38 -2.89
CA PHE A 55 20.17 -4.29 -1.88
C PHE A 55 19.58 -3.99 -0.49
N TYR A 56 19.59 -2.70 -0.10
CA TYR A 56 18.97 -2.26 1.15
C TYR A 56 17.46 -2.03 0.99
N MET A 57 16.71 -2.27 2.07
CA MET A 57 15.27 -1.98 2.11
C MET A 57 14.99 -0.52 1.72
N GLU A 58 15.78 0.41 2.21
CA GLU A 58 15.62 1.85 1.93
C GLU A 58 15.95 2.24 0.49
N GLU A 59 16.78 1.48 -0.22
CA GLU A 59 16.99 1.67 -1.67
C GLU A 59 15.72 1.30 -2.44
N ARG A 60 15.06 0.22 -2.07
CA ARG A 60 13.76 -0.17 -2.64
C ARG A 60 12.67 0.87 -2.33
N MET A 61 12.64 1.38 -1.08
CA MET A 61 11.74 2.48 -0.72
C MET A 61 12.03 3.72 -1.56
N LEU A 62 13.30 4.09 -1.71
CA LEU A 62 13.74 5.25 -2.47
C LEU A 62 13.36 5.11 -3.96
N TYR A 63 13.54 3.91 -4.54
CA TYR A 63 13.12 3.60 -5.91
C TYR A 63 11.63 3.91 -6.12
N GLY A 64 10.76 3.37 -5.27
CA GLY A 64 9.32 3.64 -5.32
C GLY A 64 8.96 5.10 -5.08
N MET A 65 9.67 5.78 -4.17
CA MET A 65 9.46 7.22 -3.91
C MET A 65 9.89 8.09 -5.10
N VAL A 66 10.97 7.75 -5.80
CA VAL A 66 11.41 8.46 -7.01
C VAL A 66 10.36 8.32 -8.10
N LEU A 67 9.85 7.10 -8.35
CA LEU A 67 8.73 6.87 -9.27
C LEU A 67 7.49 7.71 -8.92
N GLY A 68 7.24 7.96 -7.64
CA GLY A 68 6.15 8.82 -7.17
C GLY A 68 6.42 10.32 -7.31
N CYS A 69 7.68 10.72 -7.52
CA CYS A 69 8.10 12.12 -7.62
C CYS A 69 8.37 12.59 -9.05
N ILE A 70 8.63 11.70 -10.00
CA ILE A 70 8.85 12.04 -11.39
C ILE A 70 7.57 12.59 -12.03
N ARG A 71 7.71 13.30 -13.14
CA ARG A 71 6.54 13.58 -13.97
C ARG A 71 6.16 12.29 -14.67
N PRO A 72 4.88 11.87 -14.61
CA PRO A 72 4.44 10.72 -15.39
C PRO A 72 4.77 10.99 -16.87
N ASP A 73 5.34 9.98 -17.51
CA ASP A 73 5.59 10.06 -18.95
C ASP A 73 4.29 10.34 -19.70
N GLU A 74 4.38 10.89 -20.90
CA GLU A 74 3.22 11.05 -21.78
C GLU A 74 2.61 9.68 -22.12
N ASP A 75 3.42 8.62 -22.12
CA ASP A 75 3.01 7.24 -22.27
C ASP A 75 2.77 6.57 -20.90
N LEU A 76 1.49 6.36 -20.59
CA LEU A 76 1.06 5.67 -19.37
C LEU A 76 1.65 4.25 -19.26
N GLU A 77 1.76 3.51 -20.36
CA GLU A 77 2.23 2.12 -20.31
C GLU A 77 3.72 2.04 -19.95
N VAL A 78 4.54 3.01 -20.41
CA VAL A 78 5.94 3.12 -20.01
C VAL A 78 6.04 3.37 -18.49
N TYR A 79 5.21 4.27 -17.95
CA TYR A 79 5.18 4.54 -16.52
C TYR A 79 4.75 3.30 -15.74
N LEU A 80 3.67 2.61 -16.16
CA LEU A 80 3.19 1.39 -15.52
C LEU A 80 4.19 0.24 -15.59
N HIS A 81 4.96 0.15 -16.67
CA HIS A 81 6.06 -0.82 -16.76
C HIS A 81 7.13 -0.58 -15.67
N ARG A 82 7.54 0.67 -15.45
CA ARG A 82 8.47 1.02 -14.36
C ARG A 82 7.88 0.71 -12.98
N VAL A 83 6.59 1.00 -12.78
CA VAL A 83 5.89 0.61 -11.53
C VAL A 83 5.85 -0.90 -11.37
N THR A 84 5.64 -1.66 -12.43
CA THR A 84 5.69 -3.13 -12.43
C THR A 84 7.07 -3.65 -11.98
N CYS A 85 8.15 -3.09 -12.50
CA CYS A 85 9.50 -3.43 -12.04
C CYS A 85 9.69 -3.14 -10.53
N PHE A 86 9.14 -2.03 -10.05
CA PHE A 86 9.14 -1.71 -8.62
C PHE A 86 8.33 -2.74 -7.80
N VAL A 87 7.14 -3.13 -8.26
CA VAL A 87 6.30 -4.09 -7.54
C VAL A 87 7.02 -5.40 -7.28
N TRP A 88 7.77 -5.91 -8.25
CA TRP A 88 8.58 -7.12 -8.09
C TRP A 88 9.75 -6.99 -7.11
N MET A 89 10.15 -5.77 -6.77
CA MET A 89 11.21 -5.51 -5.79
C MET A 89 10.67 -5.36 -4.36
N ILE A 90 9.35 -5.29 -4.16
CA ILE A 90 8.75 -5.09 -2.84
C ILE A 90 8.99 -6.33 -1.98
N ASN A 91 9.66 -6.14 -0.85
CA ASN A 91 9.98 -7.21 0.10
C ASN A 91 9.49 -6.92 1.53
N SER A 92 8.78 -5.82 1.73
CA SER A 92 8.21 -5.43 3.02
C SER A 92 7.01 -4.51 2.86
N TRP A 93 6.20 -4.45 3.91
CA TRP A 93 5.10 -3.48 3.98
C TRP A 93 5.62 -2.02 3.93
N SER A 94 6.80 -1.76 4.51
CA SER A 94 7.42 -0.42 4.50
C SER A 94 7.74 0.03 3.08
N VAL A 95 8.26 -0.85 2.24
CA VAL A 95 8.52 -0.56 0.82
C VAL A 95 7.21 -0.33 0.07
N CYS A 96 6.23 -1.22 0.25
CA CYS A 96 4.92 -1.14 -0.41
C CYS A 96 4.18 0.17 -0.08
N ASP A 97 4.01 0.45 1.21
CA ASP A 97 3.10 1.50 1.68
C ASP A 97 3.67 2.93 1.52
N THR A 98 4.95 3.05 1.26
CA THR A 98 5.60 4.35 1.01
C THR A 98 5.49 4.82 -0.44
N PHE A 99 5.12 3.93 -1.36
CA PHE A 99 4.86 4.27 -2.77
C PHE A 99 3.59 5.11 -2.93
N LYS A 100 3.61 5.99 -3.92
CA LYS A 100 2.44 6.73 -4.40
C LYS A 100 2.57 6.93 -5.90
N PHE A 101 1.45 6.91 -6.62
CA PHE A 101 1.46 7.27 -8.03
C PHE A 101 1.91 8.72 -8.23
N ALA A 102 2.76 8.96 -9.22
CA ALA A 102 3.19 10.28 -9.63
C ALA A 102 1.98 11.16 -9.99
N GLY A 103 1.99 12.43 -9.57
CA GLY A 103 0.84 13.31 -9.77
C GLY A 103 -0.37 13.06 -8.85
N GLY A 104 -0.32 12.00 -8.02
CA GLY A 104 -1.35 11.70 -7.01
C GLY A 104 -2.74 11.47 -7.59
N GLN A 105 -3.79 11.88 -6.86
CA GLN A 105 -5.18 11.63 -7.24
C GLN A 105 -5.51 12.16 -8.65
N ARG A 106 -5.02 13.33 -9.03
CA ARG A 106 -5.30 13.92 -10.37
C ARG A 106 -4.81 13.04 -11.53
N PHE A 107 -3.68 12.39 -11.34
CA PHE A 107 -3.16 11.45 -12.33
C PHE A 107 -4.01 10.18 -12.38
N VAL A 108 -4.38 9.66 -11.21
CA VAL A 108 -5.24 8.48 -11.11
C VAL A 108 -6.61 8.75 -11.74
N ASP A 109 -7.25 9.88 -11.46
CA ASP A 109 -8.55 10.23 -12.03
C ASP A 109 -8.51 10.31 -13.56
N ARG A 110 -7.41 10.86 -14.12
CA ARG A 110 -7.21 10.95 -15.57
C ARG A 110 -7.12 9.58 -16.24
N HIS A 111 -6.57 8.60 -15.55
CA HIS A 111 -6.29 7.27 -16.08
C HIS A 111 -7.06 6.16 -15.34
N ALA A 112 -8.18 6.52 -14.69
CA ALA A 112 -8.86 5.66 -13.72
C ALA A 112 -9.16 4.26 -14.26
N GLY A 113 -9.76 4.13 -15.43
CA GLY A 113 -10.09 2.83 -16.00
C GLY A 113 -8.88 1.92 -16.21
N ARG A 114 -7.78 2.48 -16.76
CA ARG A 114 -6.56 1.67 -16.99
C ARG A 114 -5.86 1.31 -15.69
N LEU A 115 -5.78 2.26 -14.74
CA LEU A 115 -5.17 2.01 -13.43
C LEU A 115 -6.00 1.04 -12.59
N TRP A 116 -7.32 1.10 -12.68
CA TRP A 116 -8.18 0.15 -12.00
C TRP A 116 -7.94 -1.29 -12.48
N GLU A 117 -7.91 -1.52 -13.80
CA GLU A 117 -7.56 -2.84 -14.36
C GLU A 117 -6.16 -3.30 -13.97
N TYR A 118 -5.18 -2.37 -13.96
CA TYR A 118 -3.81 -2.66 -13.53
C TYR A 118 -3.75 -3.11 -12.07
N LEU A 119 -4.49 -2.45 -11.17
CA LEU A 119 -4.51 -2.83 -9.74
C LEU A 119 -5.26 -4.14 -9.50
N LYS A 120 -6.32 -4.44 -10.28
CA LYS A 120 -7.00 -5.74 -10.20
C LYS A 120 -6.08 -6.90 -10.57
N GLN A 121 -5.17 -6.74 -11.53
CA GLN A 121 -4.17 -7.76 -11.85
C GLN A 121 -3.30 -8.09 -10.63
N TRP A 122 -2.84 -7.07 -9.90
CA TRP A 122 -2.05 -7.27 -8.69
C TRP A 122 -2.85 -7.89 -7.53
N MET A 123 -4.10 -7.54 -7.36
CA MET A 123 -4.96 -8.16 -6.34
C MET A 123 -5.19 -9.66 -6.60
N ASN A 124 -4.98 -10.15 -7.82
CA ASN A 124 -5.08 -11.54 -8.22
C ASN A 124 -3.71 -12.22 -8.44
N ALA A 125 -2.60 -11.60 -8.03
CA ALA A 125 -1.26 -12.17 -8.12
C ALA A 125 -1.02 -13.24 -7.04
N ASP A 126 0.06 -14.00 -7.19
CA ASP A 126 0.45 -15.06 -6.25
C ASP A 126 1.38 -14.55 -5.12
N GLY A 127 2.09 -13.44 -5.34
CA GLY A 127 3.05 -12.90 -4.39
C GLY A 127 2.40 -12.06 -3.29
N GLU A 128 2.83 -12.26 -2.04
CA GLU A 128 2.25 -11.57 -0.87
C GLU A 128 2.31 -10.04 -1.01
N TYR A 129 3.44 -9.49 -1.43
CA TYR A 129 3.60 -8.04 -1.56
C TYR A 129 3.03 -7.49 -2.86
N GLU A 130 2.89 -8.30 -3.89
CA GLU A 130 2.19 -7.98 -5.13
C GLU A 130 0.70 -7.75 -4.84
N VAL A 131 0.06 -8.70 -4.15
CA VAL A 131 -1.34 -8.57 -3.72
C VAL A 131 -1.50 -7.39 -2.77
N ARG A 132 -0.58 -7.23 -1.79
CA ARG A 132 -0.61 -6.07 -0.90
C ARG A 132 -0.55 -4.76 -1.67
N PHE A 133 0.31 -4.65 -2.68
CA PHE A 133 0.40 -3.45 -3.52
C PHE A 133 -0.95 -3.13 -4.19
N GLY A 134 -1.59 -4.12 -4.81
CA GLY A 134 -2.91 -3.96 -5.42
C GLY A 134 -3.95 -3.44 -4.41
N VAL A 135 -4.00 -4.04 -3.22
CA VAL A 135 -4.92 -3.65 -2.15
C VAL A 135 -4.63 -2.25 -1.61
N VAL A 136 -3.36 -1.93 -1.30
CA VAL A 136 -2.99 -0.63 -0.71
C VAL A 136 -3.19 0.52 -1.70
N MET A 137 -2.88 0.30 -2.98
CA MET A 137 -3.08 1.33 -4.01
C MET A 137 -4.56 1.53 -4.33
N SER A 138 -5.35 0.45 -4.44
CA SER A 138 -6.80 0.57 -4.65
C SER A 138 -7.48 1.24 -3.45
N MET A 139 -7.10 0.91 -2.22
CA MET A 139 -7.56 1.61 -1.01
C MET A 139 -7.22 3.10 -1.04
N SER A 140 -6.02 3.46 -1.51
CA SER A 140 -5.52 4.83 -1.47
C SER A 140 -6.20 5.75 -2.47
N TYR A 141 -6.69 5.21 -3.60
CA TYR A 141 -7.13 6.02 -4.73
C TYR A 141 -8.55 5.73 -5.21
N PHE A 142 -9.14 4.55 -4.92
CA PHE A 142 -10.42 4.10 -5.47
C PHE A 142 -11.51 3.83 -4.43
N VAL A 143 -11.30 4.22 -3.16
CA VAL A 143 -12.39 4.16 -2.18
C VAL A 143 -13.32 5.34 -2.41
N ASP A 144 -14.23 5.23 -3.38
CA ASP A 144 -15.21 6.22 -3.78
C ASP A 144 -16.55 5.56 -4.12
N GLU A 145 -17.56 6.37 -4.42
CA GLU A 145 -18.92 5.92 -4.70
C GLU A 145 -19.02 5.00 -5.92
N ALA A 146 -18.20 5.28 -6.95
CA ALA A 146 -18.25 4.55 -8.21
C ALA A 146 -17.61 3.16 -8.13
N HIS A 147 -16.59 3.00 -7.28
CA HIS A 147 -15.79 1.76 -7.23
C HIS A 147 -16.09 0.90 -6.00
N LEU A 148 -16.84 1.41 -5.00
CA LEU A 148 -16.99 0.74 -3.70
C LEU A 148 -17.46 -0.71 -3.81
N GLU A 149 -18.50 -0.99 -4.59
CA GLU A 149 -19.06 -2.35 -4.71
C GLU A 149 -18.05 -3.32 -5.33
N GLU A 150 -17.37 -2.88 -6.38
CA GLU A 150 -16.35 -3.69 -7.03
C GLU A 150 -15.13 -3.88 -6.11
N LEU A 151 -14.73 -2.85 -5.34
CA LEU A 151 -13.68 -2.96 -4.32
C LEU A 151 -14.03 -4.01 -3.26
N LEU A 152 -15.23 -3.95 -2.69
CA LEU A 152 -15.68 -4.91 -1.69
C LEU A 152 -15.65 -6.34 -2.25
N ALA A 153 -16.11 -6.53 -3.49
CA ALA A 153 -16.09 -7.82 -4.17
C ALA A 153 -14.65 -8.31 -4.43
N CYS A 154 -13.75 -7.41 -4.89
CA CYS A 154 -12.35 -7.75 -5.09
C CYS A 154 -11.69 -8.19 -3.78
N TYR A 155 -11.85 -7.42 -2.69
CA TYR A 155 -11.25 -7.76 -1.39
C TYR A 155 -11.83 -9.06 -0.81
N ASP A 156 -13.15 -9.30 -1.01
CA ASP A 156 -13.80 -10.56 -0.59
C ASP A 156 -13.31 -11.77 -1.38
N SER A 157 -12.83 -11.59 -2.60
CA SER A 157 -12.35 -12.69 -3.47
C SER A 157 -10.90 -13.10 -3.19
N ILE A 158 -10.11 -12.27 -2.50
CA ILE A 158 -8.70 -12.57 -2.23
C ILE A 158 -8.57 -13.80 -1.33
N ARG A 159 -7.82 -14.81 -1.80
CA ARG A 159 -7.55 -16.09 -1.10
C ARG A 159 -6.04 -16.28 -0.95
N HIS A 160 -5.43 -15.46 -0.14
CA HIS A 160 -3.99 -15.50 0.09
C HIS A 160 -3.68 -15.66 1.57
N GLU A 161 -2.82 -16.63 1.92
CA GLU A 161 -2.50 -16.95 3.31
C GLU A 161 -1.50 -16.00 3.96
N GLY A 162 -0.80 -15.19 3.19
CA GLY A 162 0.19 -14.23 3.66
C GLY A 162 -0.38 -13.23 4.67
N TYR A 163 0.34 -13.08 5.77
CA TYR A 163 -0.06 -12.20 6.87
C TYR A 163 -0.25 -10.74 6.42
N TYR A 164 0.68 -10.25 5.58
CA TYR A 164 0.65 -8.86 5.12
C TYR A 164 -0.44 -8.58 4.09
N VAL A 165 -0.91 -9.59 3.34
CA VAL A 165 -2.12 -9.49 2.52
C VAL A 165 -3.35 -9.37 3.39
N LYS A 166 -3.54 -10.29 4.36
CA LYS A 166 -4.69 -10.26 5.28
C LYS A 166 -4.78 -8.95 6.04
N MET A 167 -3.62 -8.41 6.46
CA MET A 167 -3.55 -7.10 7.12
C MET A 167 -3.88 -5.94 6.18
N ALA A 168 -3.50 -5.99 4.90
CA ALA A 168 -3.84 -4.97 3.92
C ALA A 168 -5.34 -4.97 3.62
N VAL A 169 -5.94 -6.14 3.40
CA VAL A 169 -7.40 -6.28 3.21
C VAL A 169 -8.16 -5.76 4.42
N ALA A 170 -7.72 -6.10 5.63
CA ALA A 170 -8.34 -5.61 6.85
C ALA A 170 -8.25 -4.07 6.98
N TRP A 171 -7.12 -3.50 6.61
CA TRP A 171 -6.95 -2.04 6.61
C TRP A 171 -7.85 -1.39 5.54
N ALA A 172 -7.85 -1.90 4.33
CA ALA A 172 -8.64 -1.37 3.24
C ALA A 172 -10.15 -1.38 3.56
N LEU A 173 -10.67 -2.48 4.08
CA LEU A 173 -12.08 -2.58 4.48
C LEU A 173 -12.42 -1.67 5.67
N SER A 174 -11.47 -1.42 6.58
CA SER A 174 -11.68 -0.43 7.64
C SER A 174 -11.75 1.00 7.10
N VAL A 175 -11.00 1.32 6.03
CA VAL A 175 -11.09 2.62 5.33
C VAL A 175 -12.41 2.74 4.58
N CYS A 176 -12.86 1.67 3.91
CA CYS A 176 -14.20 1.62 3.29
C CYS A 176 -15.29 1.88 4.33
N PHE A 177 -15.22 1.24 5.51
CA PHE A 177 -16.16 1.45 6.60
C PHE A 177 -16.21 2.91 7.08
N VAL A 178 -15.07 3.54 7.26
CA VAL A 178 -15.01 4.94 7.69
C VAL A 178 -15.64 5.89 6.67
N LYS A 179 -15.53 5.59 5.38
CA LYS A 179 -16.04 6.45 4.31
C LYS A 179 -17.48 6.13 3.93
N PHE A 180 -17.86 4.85 3.98
CA PHE A 180 -19.16 4.32 3.57
C PHE A 180 -19.70 3.33 4.64
N PRO A 181 -20.04 3.80 5.85
CA PRO A 181 -20.32 2.92 6.98
C PRO A 181 -21.50 1.98 6.76
N GLU A 182 -22.57 2.45 6.16
CA GLU A 182 -23.80 1.66 5.97
C GLU A 182 -23.57 0.52 4.97
N ARG A 183 -23.02 0.82 3.81
CA ARG A 183 -22.75 -0.18 2.76
C ARG A 183 -21.70 -1.20 3.20
N THR A 184 -20.64 -0.73 3.86
CA THR A 184 -19.60 -1.64 4.38
C THR A 184 -20.13 -2.47 5.56
N MET A 185 -21.03 -1.93 6.39
CA MET A 185 -21.70 -2.71 7.44
C MET A 185 -22.56 -3.83 6.85
N GLU A 186 -23.27 -3.57 5.75
CA GLU A 186 -24.04 -4.60 5.05
C GLU A 186 -23.12 -5.72 4.55
N TYR A 187 -22.02 -5.35 3.89
CA TYR A 187 -20.99 -6.31 3.47
C TYR A 187 -20.43 -7.10 4.65
N LEU A 188 -20.12 -6.48 5.80
CA LEU A 188 -19.57 -7.17 6.97
C LEU A 188 -20.52 -8.22 7.55
N LYS A 189 -21.83 -8.08 7.35
CA LYS A 189 -22.82 -9.09 7.76
C LYS A 189 -22.87 -10.31 6.85
N ASN A 190 -22.44 -10.16 5.60
CA ASN A 190 -22.49 -11.23 4.59
C ASN A 190 -21.24 -11.20 3.68
N ASN A 191 -20.17 -11.86 4.12
CA ASN A 191 -18.88 -11.92 3.40
C ASN A 191 -18.28 -13.32 3.54
N SER A 192 -17.30 -13.64 2.67
CA SER A 192 -16.63 -14.94 2.61
C SER A 192 -15.21 -14.95 3.20
N LEU A 193 -14.82 -13.90 3.92
CA LEU A 193 -13.49 -13.78 4.51
C LEU A 193 -13.25 -14.81 5.64
N ASP A 194 -11.99 -15.23 5.76
CA ASP A 194 -11.56 -16.06 6.89
C ASP A 194 -11.70 -15.31 8.24
N THR A 195 -11.82 -16.08 9.33
CA THR A 195 -12.04 -15.52 10.67
C THR A 195 -10.94 -14.55 11.10
N PHE A 196 -9.67 -14.82 10.75
CA PHE A 196 -8.57 -13.94 11.13
C PHE A 196 -8.71 -12.58 10.45
N THR A 197 -8.84 -12.56 9.12
CA THR A 197 -9.00 -11.32 8.33
C THR A 197 -10.23 -10.54 8.79
N TYR A 198 -11.36 -11.21 8.95
CA TYR A 198 -12.59 -10.59 9.43
C TYR A 198 -12.41 -9.92 10.80
N ASN A 199 -11.86 -10.63 11.78
CA ASN A 199 -11.64 -10.08 13.11
C ASN A 199 -10.63 -8.93 13.12
N LYS A 200 -9.66 -8.92 12.19
CA LYS A 200 -8.72 -7.80 12.01
C LYS A 200 -9.40 -6.56 11.43
N ILE A 201 -10.38 -6.72 10.55
CA ILE A 201 -11.21 -5.59 10.06
C ILE A 201 -11.91 -4.94 11.24
N LEU A 202 -12.62 -5.73 12.05
CA LEU A 202 -13.33 -5.23 13.21
C LEU A 202 -12.40 -4.50 14.18
N GLN A 203 -11.21 -5.07 14.42
CA GLN A 203 -10.20 -4.44 15.26
C GLN A 203 -9.80 -3.07 14.72
N LYS A 204 -9.47 -2.96 13.41
CA LYS A 204 -9.06 -1.70 12.79
C LYS A 204 -10.18 -0.65 12.76
N ILE A 205 -11.43 -1.05 12.58
CA ILE A 205 -12.58 -0.15 12.69
C ILE A 205 -12.68 0.41 14.12
N VAL A 206 -12.54 -0.44 15.14
CA VAL A 206 -12.58 -0.03 16.55
C VAL A 206 -11.40 0.89 16.93
N GLU A 207 -10.22 0.70 16.35
CA GLU A 207 -9.04 1.54 16.55
C GLU A 207 -9.19 2.94 15.92
N SER A 208 -10.05 3.07 14.90
CA SER A 208 -10.23 4.34 14.20
C SER A 208 -10.83 5.43 15.11
N CYS A 209 -10.19 6.61 15.12
CA CYS A 209 -10.73 7.79 15.82
C CYS A 209 -11.97 8.39 15.15
N ARG A 210 -12.30 7.97 13.92
CA ARG A 210 -13.42 8.50 13.13
C ARG A 210 -14.73 7.74 13.36
N VAL A 211 -14.72 6.67 14.13
CA VAL A 211 -15.87 5.83 14.45
C VAL A 211 -16.33 6.14 15.87
N ASP A 212 -17.62 6.37 16.06
CA ASP A 212 -18.23 6.68 17.36
C ASP A 212 -18.26 5.46 18.31
N LYS A 213 -18.56 5.72 19.59
CA LYS A 213 -18.53 4.70 20.65
C LYS A 213 -19.59 3.62 20.49
N ASP A 214 -20.81 3.98 20.06
CA ASP A 214 -21.91 3.05 19.94
C ASP A 214 -21.68 2.10 18.77
N THR A 215 -21.22 2.62 17.63
CA THR A 215 -20.77 1.84 16.48
C THR A 215 -19.63 0.89 16.87
N LYS A 216 -18.63 1.36 17.64
CA LYS A 216 -17.54 0.50 18.13
C LYS A 216 -18.05 -0.65 19.01
N THR A 217 -19.07 -0.42 19.80
CA THR A 217 -19.68 -1.46 20.65
C THR A 217 -20.36 -2.52 19.79
N LEU A 218 -21.11 -2.09 18.78
CA LEU A 218 -21.73 -2.99 17.81
C LEU A 218 -20.68 -3.82 17.06
N ILE A 219 -19.62 -3.17 16.54
CA ILE A 219 -18.53 -3.83 15.81
C ILE A 219 -17.84 -4.89 16.67
N ARG A 220 -17.61 -4.63 17.98
CA ARG A 220 -17.02 -5.64 18.89
C ARG A 220 -17.89 -6.88 19.06
N SER A 221 -19.22 -6.72 19.05
CA SER A 221 -20.16 -7.84 19.18
C SER A 221 -20.22 -8.75 17.96
N MET A 222 -19.70 -8.29 16.80
CA MET A 222 -19.68 -9.06 15.55
C MET A 222 -18.49 -10.01 15.43
N LYS A 223 -17.58 -10.04 16.42
CA LYS A 223 -16.37 -10.88 16.36
C LYS A 223 -16.73 -12.35 16.21
N ARG A 224 -16.09 -13.02 15.25
CA ARG A 224 -16.21 -14.46 15.02
C ARG A 224 -15.36 -15.24 16.04
N PRO A 225 -15.82 -16.42 16.51
CA PRO A 225 -15.08 -17.28 17.44
C PRO A 225 -13.74 -17.79 16.85
#